data_4c57116933e58a8b57305422009037f3
#
_entry.id   4c57116933e58a8b57305422009037f3
#
_cell.length_a   1.000
_cell.length_b   1.000
_cell.length_c   1.000
_cell.angle_alpha   90.00
_cell.angle_beta   90.00
_cell.angle_gamma   90.00
#
_symmetry.space_group_name_H-M   'P 1'
#
loop_
_entity.id
_entity.type
_entity.pdbx_description
1 polymer ?
#
loop_
_entity_poly.entity_id
_entity_poly.type
_entity_poly.pdbx_seq_one_letter_code
_entity_poly.pdbx_strand_id
1 'polypeptide(L)'
;MPRAALTAAVLALLLSACGTATSTQNSKFKGAQQDVVKVVDALAQAGSRGNAEKICNDILAKQLVTELKSAGGDCIAEMDRAIKDASDYDLQVTSVKINGNNASAQVRQGKDGQVATFTFVKEGDAWKASALGS
;
A
#
# COMPACT_ATOMS: atom_id res chain seq x y z
N MET A 1 26.41 52.79 37.81
CA MET A 1 26.87 51.66 36.96
C MET A 1 25.65 50.89 36.52
N PRO A 2 25.20 51.04 35.29
CA PRO A 2 24.05 50.28 34.85
C PRO A 2 24.46 48.90 34.41
N ARG A 3 23.87 47.89 34.99
CA ARG A 3 24.01 46.50 34.53
C ARG A 3 23.00 46.27 33.46
N ALA A 4 23.50 46.04 32.24
CA ALA A 4 22.68 45.63 31.14
C ALA A 4 22.30 44.15 31.32
N ALA A 5 21.01 43.88 31.46
CA ALA A 5 20.44 42.54 31.44
C ALA A 5 20.12 42.19 29.99
N LEU A 6 20.87 41.26 29.41
CA LEU A 6 20.60 40.64 28.13
C LEU A 6 19.50 39.58 28.33
N THR A 7 18.32 39.88 27.90
CA THR A 7 17.25 38.90 27.77
C THR A 7 17.43 38.15 26.45
N ALA A 8 17.90 36.93 26.53
CA ALA A 8 17.93 36.00 25.39
C ALA A 8 16.50 35.52 25.09
N ALA A 9 15.95 35.98 24.00
CA ALA A 9 14.70 35.46 23.47
C ALA A 9 14.96 34.09 22.84
N VAL A 10 14.50 33.06 23.49
CA VAL A 10 14.46 31.69 22.93
C VAL A 10 13.29 31.63 21.98
N LEU A 11 13.59 31.69 20.69
CA LEU A 11 12.62 31.48 19.63
C LEU A 11 12.37 29.97 19.51
N ALA A 12 11.29 29.49 20.12
CA ALA A 12 10.82 28.11 19.94
C ALA A 12 10.26 27.95 18.54
N LEU A 13 11.02 27.33 17.65
CA LEU A 13 10.57 26.84 16.36
C LEU A 13 9.64 25.64 16.61
N LEU A 14 8.35 25.90 16.58
CA LEU A 14 7.35 24.85 16.49
C LEU A 14 7.44 24.23 15.07
N LEU A 15 8.19 23.16 14.94
CA LEU A 15 8.11 22.28 13.80
C LEU A 15 6.72 21.63 13.85
N SER A 16 5.79 22.19 13.07
CA SER A 16 4.56 21.53 12.74
C SER A 16 4.89 20.31 11.91
N ALA A 17 5.09 19.17 12.57
CA ALA A 17 5.10 17.90 11.91
C ALA A 17 3.71 17.71 11.31
N CYS A 18 3.56 17.95 10.01
CA CYS A 18 2.45 17.42 9.25
C CYS A 18 2.52 15.90 9.40
N GLY A 19 1.77 15.37 10.34
CA GLY A 19 1.58 13.95 10.48
C GLY A 19 0.85 13.43 9.26
N THR A 20 1.61 12.93 8.28
CA THR A 20 1.06 11.97 7.35
C THR A 20 0.54 10.83 8.21
N ALA A 21 -0.76 10.55 8.12
CA ALA A 21 -1.36 9.41 8.79
C ALA A 21 -0.68 8.14 8.25
N THR A 22 0.38 7.73 8.91
CA THR A 22 1.04 6.46 8.69
C THR A 22 0.09 5.42 9.24
N SER A 23 -0.43 4.54 8.37
CA SER A 23 -1.23 3.43 8.84
C SER A 23 -0.42 2.69 9.90
N THR A 24 -1.04 2.36 11.04
CA THR A 24 -0.38 1.68 12.16
C THR A 24 0.24 0.33 11.78
N GLN A 25 -0.10 -0.21 10.61
CA GLN A 25 0.47 -1.42 10.05
C GLN A 25 1.94 -1.28 9.63
N ASN A 26 2.35 -0.08 9.19
CA ASN A 26 3.70 0.14 8.70
C ASN A 26 4.78 0.07 9.78
N SER A 27 4.43 0.24 11.05
CA SER A 27 5.40 0.19 12.16
C SER A 27 5.92 -1.22 12.45
N LYS A 28 5.18 -2.27 12.08
CA LYS A 28 5.52 -3.67 12.34
C LYS A 28 6.49 -4.23 11.31
N PHE A 29 6.50 -3.69 10.10
CA PHE A 29 7.31 -4.19 8.99
C PHE A 29 8.43 -3.22 8.65
N LYS A 30 9.56 -3.73 8.19
CA LYS A 30 10.76 -2.93 7.86
C LYS A 30 11.34 -3.35 6.51
N GLY A 31 12.02 -2.41 5.85
CA GLY A 31 12.71 -2.67 4.59
C GLY A 31 11.76 -3.11 3.48
N ALA A 32 12.14 -4.15 2.74
CA ALA A 32 11.34 -4.68 1.64
C ALA A 32 9.92 -5.14 2.07
N GLN A 33 9.78 -5.65 3.29
CA GLN A 33 8.45 -6.00 3.82
C GLN A 33 7.54 -4.78 3.92
N GLN A 34 8.06 -3.66 4.39
CA GLN A 34 7.31 -2.41 4.46
C GLN A 34 6.91 -1.90 3.07
N ASP A 35 7.78 -2.07 2.07
CA ASP A 35 7.48 -1.68 0.71
C ASP A 35 6.33 -2.51 0.12
N VAL A 36 6.28 -3.80 0.42
CA VAL A 36 5.14 -4.67 0.06
C VAL A 36 3.85 -4.22 0.77
N VAL A 37 3.92 -3.88 2.05
CA VAL A 37 2.75 -3.36 2.79
C VAL A 37 2.22 -2.08 2.15
N LYS A 38 3.10 -1.19 1.69
CA LYS A 38 2.68 0.03 0.98
C LYS A 38 1.91 -0.26 -0.31
N VAL A 39 2.26 -1.34 -1.02
CA VAL A 39 1.52 -1.76 -2.22
C VAL A 39 0.10 -2.21 -1.84
N VAL A 40 -0.06 -2.96 -0.76
CA VAL A 40 -1.38 -3.36 -0.24
C VAL A 40 -2.20 -2.14 0.19
N ASP A 41 -1.58 -1.20 0.90
CA ASP A 41 -2.23 0.04 1.31
C ASP A 41 -2.69 0.87 0.10
N ALA A 42 -1.84 0.96 -0.93
CA ALA A 42 -2.18 1.65 -2.18
C ALA A 42 -3.35 0.97 -2.91
N LEU A 43 -3.39 -0.37 -2.90
CA LEU A 43 -4.50 -1.13 -3.47
C LEU A 43 -5.81 -0.87 -2.72
N ALA A 44 -5.78 -0.91 -1.39
CA ALA A 44 -6.94 -0.61 -0.55
C ALA A 44 -7.45 0.81 -0.79
N GLN A 45 -6.56 1.78 -0.85
CA GLN A 45 -6.90 3.17 -1.10
C GLN A 45 -7.48 3.38 -2.51
N ALA A 46 -6.87 2.79 -3.53
CA ALA A 46 -7.39 2.86 -4.90
C ALA A 46 -8.76 2.18 -5.02
N GLY A 47 -8.95 1.04 -4.37
CA GLY A 47 -10.24 0.34 -4.30
C GLY A 47 -11.33 1.21 -3.67
N SER A 48 -11.05 1.81 -2.51
CA SER A 48 -12.02 2.66 -1.80
C SER A 48 -12.41 3.91 -2.60
N ARG A 49 -11.56 4.35 -3.51
CA ARG A 49 -11.81 5.50 -4.39
C ARG A 49 -12.41 5.11 -5.74
N GLY A 50 -12.59 3.84 -6.01
CA GLY A 50 -13.07 3.34 -7.29
C GLY A 50 -12.08 3.57 -8.44
N ASN A 51 -10.78 3.61 -8.16
CA ASN A 51 -9.75 3.93 -9.14
C ASN A 51 -9.12 2.68 -9.76
N ALA A 52 -9.89 2.00 -10.61
CA ALA A 52 -9.46 0.80 -11.33
C ALA A 52 -8.25 1.06 -12.24
N GLU A 53 -8.18 2.23 -12.85
CA GLU A 53 -7.08 2.61 -13.73
C GLU A 53 -5.74 2.65 -12.97
N LYS A 54 -5.73 3.25 -11.78
CA LYS A 54 -4.54 3.27 -10.92
C LYS A 54 -4.09 1.87 -10.52
N ILE A 55 -5.03 1.00 -10.20
CA ILE A 55 -4.72 -0.40 -9.85
C ILE A 55 -4.01 -1.08 -11.03
N CYS A 56 -4.55 -0.99 -12.23
CA CYS A 56 -3.99 -1.64 -13.41
C CYS A 56 -2.65 -1.06 -13.85
N ASN A 57 -2.48 0.25 -13.76
CA ASN A 57 -1.30 0.92 -14.31
C ASN A 57 -0.13 0.99 -13.31
N ASP A 58 -0.43 1.14 -12.01
CA ASP A 58 0.60 1.42 -11.01
C ASP A 58 0.82 0.31 -10.00
N ILE A 59 -0.19 -0.51 -9.73
CA ILE A 59 -0.18 -1.47 -8.61
C ILE A 59 0.03 -2.90 -9.09
N LEU A 60 -0.64 -3.31 -10.16
CA LEU A 60 -0.52 -4.67 -10.69
C LEU A 60 0.78 -4.85 -11.50
N ALA A 61 1.35 -6.05 -11.39
CA ALA A 61 2.46 -6.46 -12.25
C ALA A 61 2.02 -6.52 -13.72
N LYS A 62 2.91 -6.15 -14.62
CA LYS A 62 2.65 -6.19 -16.06
C LYS A 62 2.24 -7.58 -16.55
N GLN A 63 2.83 -8.62 -15.97
CA GLN A 63 2.46 -9.99 -16.28
C GLN A 63 0.99 -10.27 -15.98
N LEU A 64 0.52 -9.87 -14.80
CA LEU A 64 -0.88 -10.07 -14.41
C LEU A 64 -1.84 -9.33 -15.35
N VAL A 65 -1.52 -8.09 -15.69
CA VAL A 65 -2.32 -7.31 -16.66
C VAL A 65 -2.35 -7.99 -18.03
N THR A 66 -1.21 -8.52 -18.48
CA THR A 66 -1.11 -9.26 -19.74
C THR A 66 -1.92 -10.55 -19.70
N GLU A 67 -1.88 -11.29 -18.61
CA GLU A 67 -2.65 -12.53 -18.41
C GLU A 67 -4.16 -12.25 -18.47
N LEU A 68 -4.63 -11.19 -17.80
CA LEU A 68 -6.03 -10.77 -17.87
C LEU A 68 -6.46 -10.46 -19.31
N LYS A 69 -5.62 -9.75 -20.05
CA LYS A 69 -5.88 -9.42 -21.45
C LYS A 69 -5.89 -10.67 -22.34
N SER A 70 -4.97 -11.60 -22.12
CA SER A 70 -4.88 -12.86 -22.88
C SER A 70 -6.07 -13.77 -22.60
N ALA A 71 -6.67 -13.70 -21.43
CA ALA A 71 -7.89 -14.40 -21.08
C ALA A 71 -9.16 -13.76 -21.67
N GLY A 72 -9.02 -12.70 -22.48
CA GLY A 72 -10.14 -12.00 -23.11
C GLY A 72 -10.76 -10.92 -22.23
N GLY A 73 -10.14 -10.61 -21.06
CA GLY A 73 -10.57 -9.55 -20.16
C GLY A 73 -9.90 -8.22 -20.44
N ASP A 74 -10.46 -7.16 -19.88
CA ASP A 74 -9.83 -5.86 -19.77
C ASP A 74 -9.56 -5.57 -18.30
N CYS A 75 -8.32 -5.23 -17.96
CA CYS A 75 -7.91 -5.04 -16.58
C CYS A 75 -8.78 -3.99 -15.87
N ILE A 76 -9.00 -2.85 -16.50
CA ILE A 76 -9.78 -1.76 -15.88
C ILE A 76 -11.22 -2.20 -15.64
N ALA A 77 -11.85 -2.87 -16.61
CA ALA A 77 -13.21 -3.37 -16.48
C ALA A 77 -13.32 -4.46 -15.39
N GLU A 78 -12.34 -5.36 -15.30
CA GLU A 78 -12.31 -6.42 -14.27
C GLU A 78 -12.10 -5.83 -12.88
N MET A 79 -11.18 -4.87 -12.73
CA MET A 79 -10.95 -4.18 -11.47
C MET A 79 -12.16 -3.34 -11.04
N ASP A 80 -12.79 -2.66 -11.97
CA ASP A 80 -14.00 -1.87 -11.71
C ASP A 80 -15.15 -2.76 -11.21
N ARG A 81 -15.31 -3.94 -11.80
CA ARG A 81 -16.27 -4.95 -11.34
C ARG A 81 -15.89 -5.46 -9.94
N ALA A 82 -14.65 -5.82 -9.71
CA ALA A 82 -14.16 -6.29 -8.41
C ALA A 82 -14.36 -5.23 -7.31
N ILE A 83 -14.14 -3.96 -7.63
CA ILE A 83 -14.38 -2.85 -6.71
C ILE A 83 -15.87 -2.74 -6.37
N LYS A 84 -16.75 -2.83 -7.35
CA LYS A 84 -18.21 -2.75 -7.13
C LYS A 84 -18.76 -3.93 -6.33
N ASP A 85 -18.17 -5.11 -6.51
CA ASP A 85 -18.57 -6.32 -5.80
C ASP A 85 -17.99 -6.41 -4.38
N ALA A 86 -16.94 -5.63 -4.08
CA ALA A 86 -16.31 -5.64 -2.78
C ALA A 86 -17.19 -4.91 -1.74
N SER A 87 -17.39 -5.56 -0.60
CA SER A 87 -18.12 -4.98 0.54
C SER A 87 -17.21 -4.20 1.50
N ASP A 88 -15.92 -4.43 1.44
CA ASP A 88 -14.95 -3.83 2.34
C ASP A 88 -13.60 -3.67 1.63
N TYR A 89 -13.01 -2.48 1.75
CA TYR A 89 -11.70 -2.14 1.17
C TYR A 89 -10.59 -2.09 2.21
N ASP A 90 -10.87 -2.45 3.46
CA ASP A 90 -9.86 -2.53 4.51
C ASP A 90 -9.04 -3.81 4.31
N LEU A 91 -7.80 -3.64 3.94
CA LEU A 91 -6.84 -4.72 3.72
C LEU A 91 -5.77 -4.66 4.81
N GLN A 92 -5.71 -5.67 5.66
CA GLN A 92 -4.73 -5.77 6.73
C GLN A 92 -3.69 -6.83 6.43
N VAL A 93 -2.44 -6.42 6.34
CA VAL A 93 -1.32 -7.35 6.18
C VAL A 93 -0.97 -7.96 7.54
N THR A 94 -1.03 -9.28 7.63
CA THR A 94 -0.69 -10.00 8.87
C THR A 94 0.73 -10.56 8.85
N SER A 95 1.25 -10.91 7.68
CA SER A 95 2.63 -11.36 7.51
C SER A 95 3.14 -11.08 6.10
N VAL A 96 4.45 -10.94 5.96
CA VAL A 96 5.12 -10.76 4.66
C VAL A 96 6.36 -11.65 4.62
N LYS A 97 6.53 -12.38 3.53
CA LYS A 97 7.75 -13.14 3.22
C LYS A 97 8.40 -12.56 1.97
N ILE A 98 9.67 -12.24 2.06
CA ILE A 98 10.48 -11.79 0.94
C ILE A 98 11.39 -12.94 0.50
N ASN A 99 11.39 -13.23 -0.79
CA ASN A 99 12.27 -14.21 -1.42
C ASN A 99 12.85 -13.64 -2.70
N GLY A 100 14.00 -12.95 -2.59
CA GLY A 100 14.63 -12.27 -3.72
C GLY A 100 13.73 -11.19 -4.31
N ASN A 101 13.38 -11.35 -5.59
CA ASN A 101 12.49 -10.45 -6.33
C ASN A 101 11.01 -10.84 -6.24
N ASN A 102 10.69 -11.80 -5.41
CA ASN A 102 9.32 -12.26 -5.16
C ASN A 102 8.95 -12.05 -3.71
N ALA A 103 7.70 -11.83 -3.44
CA ALA A 103 7.17 -11.72 -2.08
C ALA A 103 5.78 -12.30 -2.01
N SER A 104 5.39 -12.70 -0.81
CA SER A 104 4.02 -13.07 -0.49
C SER A 104 3.58 -12.38 0.79
N ALA A 105 2.31 -12.01 0.87
CA ALA A 105 1.73 -11.43 2.05
C ALA A 105 0.41 -12.13 2.39
N GLN A 106 0.19 -12.36 3.67
CA GLN A 106 -1.11 -12.76 4.17
C GLN A 106 -1.92 -11.49 4.41
N VAL A 107 -3.06 -11.36 3.76
CA VAL A 107 -3.90 -10.18 3.79
C VAL A 107 -5.30 -10.55 4.25
N ARG A 108 -5.74 -9.91 5.32
CA ARG A 108 -7.12 -10.04 5.81
C ARG A 108 -7.98 -8.95 5.18
N GLN A 109 -9.11 -9.35 4.64
CA GLN A 109 -10.10 -8.45 4.07
C GLN A 109 -11.16 -8.09 5.12
N GLY A 110 -11.14 -6.85 5.57
CA GLY A 110 -12.02 -6.38 6.64
C GLY A 110 -11.63 -6.93 8.02
N LYS A 111 -12.37 -6.50 9.04
CA LYS A 111 -12.08 -6.85 10.44
C LYS A 111 -12.27 -8.34 10.73
N ASP A 112 -13.31 -8.94 10.14
CA ASP A 112 -13.69 -10.34 10.33
C ASP A 112 -13.53 -11.17 9.06
N GLY A 113 -12.83 -10.63 8.04
CA GLY A 113 -12.65 -11.27 6.75
C GLY A 113 -11.67 -12.44 6.78
N GLN A 114 -11.75 -13.24 5.73
CA GLN A 114 -10.81 -14.32 5.51
C GLN A 114 -9.43 -13.79 5.13
N VAL A 115 -8.41 -14.54 5.48
CA VAL A 115 -7.04 -14.24 5.08
C VAL A 115 -6.77 -14.88 3.71
N ALA A 116 -6.30 -14.07 2.78
CA ALA A 116 -5.88 -14.52 1.46
C ALA A 116 -4.39 -14.27 1.26
N THR A 117 -3.75 -15.04 0.41
CA THR A 117 -2.35 -14.84 0.04
C THR A 117 -2.27 -13.97 -1.20
N PHE A 118 -1.61 -12.82 -1.07
CA PHE A 118 -1.24 -11.96 -2.19
C PHE A 118 0.21 -12.22 -2.55
N THR A 119 0.52 -12.28 -3.82
CA THR A 119 1.90 -12.39 -4.29
C THR A 119 2.35 -11.14 -5.01
N PHE A 120 3.66 -10.90 -4.96
CA PHE A 120 4.28 -9.69 -5.49
C PHE A 120 5.55 -10.05 -6.25
N VAL A 121 5.87 -9.24 -7.21
CA VAL A 121 7.12 -9.33 -7.96
C VAL A 121 7.75 -7.94 -8.04
N LYS A 122 9.07 -7.90 -8.01
CA LYS A 122 9.81 -6.65 -8.16
C LYS A 122 9.99 -6.34 -9.65
N GLU A 123 9.46 -5.21 -10.08
CA GLU A 123 9.66 -4.65 -11.42
C GLU A 123 10.53 -3.39 -11.29
N GLY A 124 11.78 -3.48 -11.74
CA GLY A 124 12.76 -2.44 -11.42
C GLY A 124 12.96 -2.32 -9.90
N ASP A 125 12.75 -1.13 -9.36
CA ASP A 125 12.85 -0.87 -7.92
C ASP A 125 11.50 -0.93 -7.19
N ALA A 126 10.41 -1.23 -7.89
CA ALA A 126 9.07 -1.21 -7.35
C ALA A 126 8.45 -2.60 -7.21
N TRP A 127 7.81 -2.86 -6.09
CA TRP A 127 6.99 -4.05 -5.91
C TRP A 127 5.64 -3.87 -6.59
N LYS A 128 5.19 -4.90 -7.31
CA LYS A 128 3.91 -4.96 -7.99
C LYS A 128 3.16 -6.23 -7.61
N ALA A 129 1.85 -6.13 -7.50
CA ALA A 129 1.03 -7.29 -7.20
C ALA A 129 0.93 -8.22 -8.41
N SER A 130 1.37 -9.47 -8.24
CA SER A 130 1.32 -10.51 -9.29
C SER A 130 0.13 -11.45 -9.14
N ALA A 131 -0.47 -11.53 -7.94
CA ALA A 131 -1.74 -12.20 -7.70
C ALA A 131 -2.43 -11.61 -6.47
N LEU A 132 -3.75 -11.52 -6.53
CA LEU A 132 -4.59 -10.93 -5.49
C LEU A 132 -5.51 -12.00 -4.89
N GLY A 133 -4.93 -12.86 -4.08
CA GLY A 133 -5.65 -13.91 -3.37
C GLY A 133 -5.61 -15.27 -4.05
N SER A 134 -5.54 -16.26 -3.21
CA SER A 134 -5.65 -17.68 -3.52
C SER A 134 -6.19 -18.41 -2.29
#